data_0b66e51cf6cf4e00561c3bcbf22f288c
#
_entry.id   0b66e51cf6cf4e00561c3bcbf22f288c
#
_cell.length_a   1.000
_cell.length_b   1.000
_cell.length_c   1.000
_cell.angle_alpha   90.00
_cell.angle_beta   90.00
_cell.angle_gamma   90.00
#
_symmetry.space_group_name_H-M   'P 1'
#
loop_
_entity.id
_entity.type
_entity.pdbx_description
1 polymer ?
#
loop_
_entity_poly.entity_id
_entity_poly.type
_entity_poly.pdbx_seq_one_letter_code
_entity_poly.pdbx_strand_id
1 'polypeptide(L)'
;MLKKIVIKGAKEHNLKNISLDIPKNKFVVITGLSGSGKSSLAFDTIYAEGHRRYVESLSAYARQFLDKMKKPNVDFIEGLSPAISIEQKHTSKNPRSTVATVTEIYDYMRVLFSRVGIPYSPFRPLTTGAYKYIVDFFGSTLILSTICVIV
;
A
#
# COMPACT_ATOMS: atom_id res chain seq x y z
N MET A 1 -30.66 7.24 10.50
CA MET A 1 -29.25 7.18 10.01
C MET A 1 -29.16 7.94 8.71
N LEU A 2 -28.18 8.83 8.58
CA LEU A 2 -27.95 9.56 7.32
C LEU A 2 -27.57 8.58 6.22
N LYS A 3 -28.28 8.63 5.10
CA LYS A 3 -28.06 7.73 3.93
C LYS A 3 -26.90 8.18 3.03
N LYS A 4 -26.32 9.35 3.31
CA LYS A 4 -25.27 9.97 2.53
C LYS A 4 -24.23 10.68 3.41
N ILE A 5 -23.04 10.88 2.86
CA ILE A 5 -22.00 11.77 3.40
C ILE A 5 -22.18 13.10 2.67
N VAL A 6 -22.34 14.17 3.43
CA VAL A 6 -22.50 15.53 2.92
C VAL A 6 -21.21 16.28 3.16
N ILE A 7 -20.61 16.83 2.12
CA ILE A 7 -19.39 17.63 2.15
C ILE A 7 -19.72 19.02 1.60
N LYS A 8 -19.34 20.06 2.33
CA LYS A 8 -19.49 21.45 1.89
C LYS A 8 -18.18 22.20 2.07
N GLY A 9 -17.79 22.88 1.02
CA GLY A 9 -16.66 23.78 1.07
C GLY A 9 -15.29 23.10 1.25
N ALA A 10 -15.04 21.99 0.56
CA ALA A 10 -13.73 21.33 0.59
C ALA A 10 -12.70 22.19 -0.19
N LYS A 11 -11.61 22.57 0.51
CA LYS A 11 -10.56 23.48 0.01
C LYS A 11 -9.16 22.92 0.24
N GLU A 12 -9.02 21.61 0.51
CA GLU A 12 -7.72 20.99 0.77
C GLU A 12 -6.91 20.93 -0.52
N HIS A 13 -5.63 21.30 -0.44
CA HIS A 13 -4.69 21.38 -1.57
C HIS A 13 -5.24 22.18 -2.76
N ASN A 14 -5.52 21.50 -3.87
CA ASN A 14 -6.00 22.11 -5.12
C ASN A 14 -7.54 22.08 -5.27
N LEU A 15 -8.29 21.67 -4.25
CA LEU A 15 -9.73 21.69 -4.26
C LEU A 15 -10.27 23.12 -4.20
N LYS A 16 -11.18 23.45 -5.13
CA LYS A 16 -11.73 24.79 -5.31
C LYS A 16 -13.12 24.92 -4.68
N ASN A 17 -13.18 24.82 -3.33
CA ASN A 17 -14.43 25.00 -2.59
C ASN A 17 -15.54 24.04 -3.06
N ILE A 18 -15.25 22.75 -3.10
CA ILE A 18 -16.14 21.73 -3.67
C ILE A 18 -17.20 21.34 -2.63
N SER A 19 -18.45 21.23 -3.07
CA SER A 19 -19.55 20.67 -2.29
C SER A 19 -20.15 19.48 -3.01
N LEU A 20 -20.34 18.34 -2.31
CA LEU A 20 -20.88 17.11 -2.90
C LEU A 20 -21.53 16.22 -1.87
N ASP A 21 -22.43 15.37 -2.32
CA ASP A 21 -23.11 14.34 -1.55
C ASP A 21 -22.67 12.95 -2.04
N ILE A 22 -22.16 12.12 -1.16
CA ILE A 22 -21.70 10.76 -1.48
C ILE A 22 -22.68 9.76 -0.84
N PRO A 23 -23.28 8.84 -1.61
CA PRO A 23 -24.17 7.84 -1.04
C PRO A 23 -23.40 6.84 -0.16
N LYS A 24 -23.99 6.47 0.99
CA LYS A 24 -23.45 5.40 1.85
C LYS A 24 -23.84 4.02 1.32
N ASN A 25 -23.04 3.01 1.71
CA ASN A 25 -23.29 1.61 1.38
C ASN A 25 -23.37 1.37 -0.15
N LYS A 26 -22.62 2.16 -0.90
CA LYS A 26 -22.48 2.02 -2.35
C LYS A 26 -21.00 2.00 -2.72
N PHE A 27 -20.70 1.33 -3.81
CA PHE A 27 -19.39 1.43 -4.46
C PHE A 27 -19.34 2.76 -5.22
N VAL A 28 -18.43 3.64 -4.82
CA VAL A 28 -18.26 4.97 -5.43
C VAL A 28 -16.87 5.07 -6.04
N VAL A 29 -16.80 5.48 -7.29
CA VAL A 29 -15.55 5.66 -8.03
C VAL A 29 -15.32 7.14 -8.28
N ILE A 30 -14.14 7.64 -7.90
CA ILE A 30 -13.70 9.02 -8.15
C ILE A 30 -12.74 8.99 -9.33
N THR A 31 -13.13 9.61 -10.45
CA THR A 31 -12.34 9.64 -11.69
C THR A 31 -11.95 11.07 -12.07
N GLY A 32 -10.96 11.20 -12.92
CA GLY A 32 -10.50 12.49 -13.44
C GLY A 32 -9.02 12.47 -13.83
N LEU A 33 -8.55 13.56 -14.40
CA LEU A 33 -7.17 13.74 -14.83
C LEU A 33 -6.21 13.71 -13.63
N SER A 34 -4.93 13.42 -13.89
CA SER A 34 -3.88 13.54 -12.86
C SER A 34 -3.83 14.98 -12.34
N GLY A 35 -3.66 15.15 -11.02
CA GLY A 35 -3.66 16.47 -10.40
C GLY A 35 -5.04 17.11 -10.20
N SER A 36 -6.16 16.46 -10.58
CA SER A 36 -7.52 17.04 -10.43
C SER A 36 -8.06 17.07 -8.99
N GLY A 37 -7.29 16.58 -7.98
CA GLY A 37 -7.70 16.61 -6.58
C GLY A 37 -8.43 15.35 -6.08
N LYS A 38 -8.44 14.25 -6.84
CA LYS A 38 -9.07 12.98 -6.42
C LYS A 38 -8.54 12.47 -5.09
N SER A 39 -7.21 12.40 -4.97
CA SER A 39 -6.54 11.97 -3.73
C SER A 39 -6.78 12.96 -2.60
N SER A 40 -6.72 14.25 -2.87
CA SER A 40 -7.00 15.29 -1.87
C SER A 40 -8.43 15.22 -1.33
N LEU A 41 -9.40 14.87 -2.18
CA LEU A 41 -10.77 14.66 -1.74
C LEU A 41 -10.90 13.36 -0.92
N ALA A 42 -10.39 12.23 -1.44
CA ALA A 42 -10.58 10.92 -0.83
C ALA A 42 -9.77 10.75 0.46
N PHE A 43 -8.45 11.05 0.42
CA PHE A 43 -7.55 10.80 1.53
C PHE A 43 -7.39 12.02 2.45
N ASP A 44 -7.07 13.18 1.90
CA ASP A 44 -6.75 14.35 2.71
C ASP A 44 -8.00 15.06 3.28
N THR A 45 -9.19 14.79 2.72
CA THR A 45 -10.45 15.37 3.21
C THR A 45 -11.34 14.33 3.91
N ILE A 46 -11.83 13.33 3.17
CA ILE A 46 -12.84 12.39 3.70
C ILE A 46 -12.22 11.44 4.73
N TYR A 47 -11.12 10.78 4.34
CA TYR A 47 -10.46 9.82 5.23
C TYR A 47 -9.84 10.54 6.43
N ALA A 48 -9.13 11.64 6.22
CA ALA A 48 -8.49 12.39 7.30
C ALA A 48 -9.48 12.84 8.36
N GLU A 49 -10.63 13.39 7.97
CA GLU A 49 -11.68 13.80 8.92
C GLU A 49 -12.37 12.61 9.59
N GLY A 50 -12.64 11.53 8.83
CA GLY A 50 -13.21 10.29 9.39
C GLY A 50 -12.31 9.65 10.44
N HIS A 51 -11.02 9.54 10.14
CA HIS A 51 -10.00 9.02 11.05
C HIS A 51 -9.82 9.93 12.27
N ARG A 52 -9.75 11.24 12.07
CA ARG A 52 -9.63 12.22 13.16
C ARG A 52 -10.78 12.09 14.17
N ARG A 53 -12.02 12.06 13.70
CA ARG A 53 -13.21 11.89 14.56
C ARG A 53 -13.21 10.53 15.27
N TYR A 54 -12.78 9.49 14.59
CA TYR A 54 -12.64 8.16 15.21
C TYR A 54 -11.62 8.20 16.35
N VAL A 55 -10.44 8.74 16.12
CA VAL A 55 -9.38 8.86 17.15
C VAL A 55 -9.87 9.73 18.33
N GLU A 56 -10.59 10.81 18.07
CA GLU A 56 -11.16 11.66 19.12
C GLU A 56 -12.19 10.93 19.99
N SER A 57 -12.90 9.96 19.45
CA SER A 57 -13.86 9.14 20.20
C SER A 57 -13.21 8.10 21.14
N LEU A 58 -11.92 7.85 20.99
CA LEU A 58 -11.18 6.87 21.79
C LEU A 58 -10.76 7.44 23.14
N SER A 59 -10.39 6.54 24.08
CA SER A 59 -9.84 6.94 25.38
C SER A 59 -8.53 7.73 25.23
N ALA A 60 -8.19 8.54 26.22
CA ALA A 60 -6.95 9.33 26.24
C ALA A 60 -5.70 8.45 26.10
N TYR A 61 -5.72 7.26 26.69
CA TYR A 61 -4.64 6.28 26.57
C TYR A 61 -4.49 5.77 25.13
N ALA A 62 -5.57 5.34 24.49
CA ALA A 62 -5.55 4.84 23.11
C ALA A 62 -5.08 5.90 22.10
N ARG A 63 -5.42 7.16 22.32
CA ARG A 63 -5.00 8.29 21.48
C ARG A 63 -3.49 8.55 21.46
N GLN A 64 -2.74 8.07 22.45
CA GLN A 64 -1.28 8.22 22.50
C GLN A 64 -0.54 7.33 21.47
N PHE A 65 -1.18 6.23 21.07
CA PHE A 65 -0.60 5.25 20.15
C PHE A 65 -1.04 5.43 18.69
N LEU A 66 -1.92 6.38 18.43
CA LEU A 66 -2.48 6.62 17.09
C LEU A 66 -2.02 7.98 16.56
N ASP A 67 -1.64 7.98 15.29
CA ASP A 67 -1.27 9.21 14.60
C ASP A 67 -2.46 10.16 14.51
N LYS A 68 -2.24 11.41 14.93
CA LYS A 68 -3.26 12.45 14.84
C LYS A 68 -3.22 13.06 13.44
N MET A 69 -4.25 12.81 12.67
CA MET A 69 -4.44 13.50 11.41
C MET A 69 -4.77 14.98 11.61
N LYS A 70 -4.19 15.82 10.76
CA LYS A 70 -4.51 17.24 10.73
C LYS A 70 -5.96 17.44 10.29
N LYS A 71 -6.64 18.40 10.89
CA LYS A 71 -8.01 18.77 10.47
C LYS A 71 -7.96 19.30 9.04
N PRO A 72 -8.73 18.70 8.12
CA PRO A 72 -8.75 19.18 6.74
C PRO A 72 -9.45 20.53 6.61
N ASN A 73 -9.07 21.26 5.57
CA ASN A 73 -9.69 22.55 5.24
C ASN A 73 -11.03 22.33 4.52
N VAL A 74 -12.09 22.21 5.32
CA VAL A 74 -13.46 21.98 4.85
C VAL A 74 -14.43 22.72 5.77
N ASP A 75 -15.45 23.34 5.18
CA ASP A 75 -16.41 24.11 5.96
C ASP A 75 -17.33 23.18 6.79
N PHE A 76 -17.78 22.08 6.20
CA PHE A 76 -18.69 21.15 6.86
C PHE A 76 -18.61 19.75 6.27
N ILE A 77 -18.53 18.72 7.13
CA ILE A 77 -18.69 17.30 6.74
C ILE A 77 -19.59 16.60 7.74
N GLU A 78 -20.61 15.91 7.22
CA GLU A 78 -21.53 15.11 8.02
C GLU A 78 -21.70 13.71 7.43
N GLY A 79 -22.13 12.77 8.30
CA GLY A 79 -22.41 11.40 7.89
C GLY A 79 -21.17 10.50 7.77
N LEU A 80 -19.99 10.91 8.18
CA LEU A 80 -18.81 10.06 8.20
C LEU A 80 -18.97 8.89 9.17
N SER A 81 -18.44 7.74 8.78
CA SER A 81 -18.22 6.56 9.61
C SER A 81 -16.71 6.37 9.80
N PRO A 82 -16.27 5.57 10.79
CA PRO A 82 -14.87 5.16 10.87
C PRO A 82 -14.39 4.64 9.53
N ALA A 83 -13.25 5.13 9.05
CA ALA A 83 -12.76 4.85 7.71
C ALA A 83 -11.40 4.15 7.77
N ILE A 84 -11.16 3.26 6.82
CA ILE A 84 -9.87 2.62 6.57
C ILE A 84 -9.39 3.11 5.21
N SER A 85 -8.12 3.50 5.13
CA SER A 85 -7.47 3.88 3.89
C SER A 85 -6.51 2.79 3.44
N ILE A 86 -6.57 2.45 2.17
CA ILE A 86 -5.58 1.60 1.50
C ILE A 86 -4.93 2.47 0.43
N GLU A 87 -3.74 2.95 0.73
CA GLU A 87 -2.99 3.81 -0.17
C GLU A 87 -2.03 2.99 -1.03
N GLN A 88 -1.86 3.41 -2.26
CA GLN A 88 -0.77 2.93 -3.08
C GLN A 88 0.53 3.54 -2.54
N LYS A 89 1.29 2.76 -1.79
CA LYS A 89 2.63 3.19 -1.36
C LYS A 89 3.46 3.47 -2.60
N HIS A 90 3.88 4.72 -2.76
CA HIS A 90 5.00 5.02 -3.64
C HIS A 90 6.19 4.22 -3.13
N THR A 91 6.85 3.49 -4.03
CA THR A 91 8.01 2.67 -3.73
C THR A 91 8.97 3.46 -2.85
N SER A 92 9.05 3.09 -1.58
CA SER A 92 10.09 3.62 -0.72
C SER A 92 11.42 3.19 -1.33
N LYS A 93 12.43 4.05 -1.31
CA LYS A 93 13.81 3.75 -1.77
C LYS A 93 14.48 2.64 -0.95
N ASN A 94 13.71 1.87 -0.20
CA ASN A 94 14.19 0.77 0.59
C ASN A 94 14.34 -0.47 -0.32
N PRO A 95 15.54 -1.05 -0.48
CA PRO A 95 15.77 -2.23 -1.30
C PRO A 95 14.97 -3.47 -0.84
N ARG A 96 14.42 -3.45 0.38
CA ARG A 96 13.52 -4.48 0.91
C ARG A 96 12.04 -4.12 0.75
N SER A 97 11.65 -3.54 -0.37
CA SER A 97 10.30 -3.00 -0.60
C SER A 97 9.32 -3.97 -1.29
N THR A 98 9.77 -5.14 -1.73
CA THR A 98 8.89 -6.13 -2.35
C THR A 98 8.11 -6.92 -1.28
N VAL A 99 6.89 -7.36 -1.61
CA VAL A 99 6.08 -8.20 -0.71
C VAL A 99 6.87 -9.43 -0.26
N ALA A 100 7.60 -10.05 -1.18
CA ALA A 100 8.40 -11.25 -0.90
C ALA A 100 9.49 -11.03 0.17
N THR A 101 10.10 -9.84 0.20
CA THR A 101 11.15 -9.51 1.18
C THR A 101 10.59 -9.01 2.52
N VAL A 102 9.43 -8.36 2.51
CA VAL A 102 8.77 -7.87 3.74
C VAL A 102 8.12 -9.02 4.52
N THR A 103 7.58 -10.00 3.81
CA THR A 103 6.91 -11.18 4.41
C THR A 103 7.85 -12.35 4.69
N GLU A 104 9.15 -12.21 4.41
CA GLU A 104 10.15 -13.29 4.52
C GLU A 104 9.89 -14.50 3.59
N ILE A 105 8.85 -14.47 2.78
CA ILE A 105 8.53 -15.54 1.81
C ILE A 105 9.72 -15.78 0.88
N TYR A 106 10.46 -14.74 0.55
CA TYR A 106 11.63 -14.83 -0.30
C TYR A 106 12.70 -15.79 0.26
N ASP A 107 12.92 -15.80 1.56
CA ASP A 107 13.90 -16.68 2.19
C ASP A 107 13.48 -18.16 2.11
N TYR A 108 12.20 -18.44 2.31
CA TYR A 108 11.65 -19.79 2.09
C TYR A 108 11.72 -20.21 0.63
N MET A 109 11.42 -19.32 -0.32
CA MET A 109 11.54 -19.59 -1.75
C MET A 109 12.98 -19.87 -2.14
N ARG A 110 13.95 -19.14 -1.62
CA ARG A 110 15.38 -19.39 -1.86
C ARG A 110 15.78 -20.80 -1.46
N VAL A 111 15.38 -21.24 -0.28
CA VAL A 111 15.64 -22.62 0.19
C VAL A 111 14.95 -23.65 -0.69
N LEU A 112 13.69 -23.41 -1.03
CA LEU A 112 12.94 -24.30 -1.92
C LEU A 112 13.61 -24.45 -3.27
N PHE A 113 13.88 -23.36 -3.96
CA PHE A 113 14.50 -23.38 -5.30
C PHE A 113 15.92 -23.91 -5.28
N SER A 114 16.68 -23.71 -4.19
CA SER A 114 18.03 -24.29 -4.07
C SER A 114 18.01 -25.82 -3.94
N ARG A 115 16.90 -26.38 -3.42
CA ARG A 115 16.76 -27.82 -3.19
C ARG A 115 16.10 -28.57 -4.35
N VAL A 116 15.10 -27.98 -4.97
CA VAL A 116 14.21 -28.62 -5.96
C VAL A 116 14.34 -27.99 -7.34
N GLY A 117 14.82 -26.74 -7.43
CA GLY A 117 14.92 -26.02 -8.70
C GLY A 117 15.98 -26.61 -9.63
N ILE A 118 15.64 -26.71 -10.91
CA ILE A 118 16.59 -27.07 -11.96
C ILE A 118 17.13 -25.77 -12.56
N PRO A 119 18.45 -25.51 -12.43
CA PRO A 119 19.03 -24.28 -12.97
C PRO A 119 19.06 -24.32 -14.50
N TYR A 120 18.57 -23.27 -15.11
CA TYR A 120 18.58 -23.11 -16.56
C TYR A 120 19.51 -21.97 -16.97
N SER A 121 20.44 -22.27 -17.88
CA SER A 121 21.28 -21.25 -18.52
C SER A 121 20.90 -21.15 -20.00
N PRO A 122 20.76 -19.94 -20.56
CA PRO A 122 20.46 -19.76 -21.98
C PRO A 122 21.61 -20.28 -22.90
N PHE A 123 22.79 -20.54 -22.34
CA PHE A 123 23.94 -20.97 -23.09
C PHE A 123 24.30 -22.46 -22.94
N ARG A 124 23.99 -23.05 -21.77
CA ARG A 124 24.21 -24.51 -21.53
C ARG A 124 23.36 -24.96 -20.33
N PRO A 125 22.83 -26.21 -20.35
CA PRO A 125 22.30 -26.82 -19.12
C PRO A 125 23.48 -27.03 -18.16
N LEU A 126 23.35 -26.43 -16.95
CA LEU A 126 24.34 -26.60 -15.89
C LEU A 126 24.27 -28.05 -15.38
N THR A 127 25.38 -28.79 -15.48
CA THR A 127 25.44 -30.12 -14.89
C THR A 127 25.31 -30.03 -13.36
N THR A 128 24.57 -30.96 -12.77
CA THR A 128 24.20 -31.00 -11.38
C THR A 128 25.36 -30.82 -10.38
N GLY A 129 26.56 -31.25 -10.74
CA GLY A 129 27.74 -31.12 -9.87
C GLY A 129 28.33 -29.72 -9.78
N ALA A 130 28.35 -28.96 -10.87
CA ALA A 130 28.85 -27.58 -10.89
C ALA A 130 27.91 -26.64 -10.18
N TYR A 131 26.58 -26.89 -10.23
CA TYR A 131 25.57 -26.10 -9.54
C TYR A 131 25.67 -26.21 -8.02
N LYS A 132 25.84 -27.43 -7.51
CA LYS A 132 25.98 -27.66 -6.07
C LYS A 132 27.17 -26.89 -5.50
N TYR A 133 28.30 -26.90 -6.22
CA TYR A 133 29.50 -26.18 -5.81
C TYR A 133 29.33 -24.65 -5.78
N ILE A 134 28.63 -24.11 -6.78
CA ILE A 134 28.35 -22.67 -6.85
C ILE A 134 27.37 -22.22 -5.76
N VAL A 135 26.35 -23.00 -5.47
CA VAL A 135 25.38 -22.70 -4.39
C VAL A 135 26.02 -22.77 -3.01
N ASP A 136 26.87 -23.78 -2.78
CA ASP A 136 27.56 -23.97 -1.50
C ASP A 136 28.65 -22.91 -1.27
N PHE A 137 29.34 -22.44 -2.32
CA PHE A 137 30.47 -21.52 -2.21
C PHE A 137 30.08 -20.03 -2.23
N PHE A 138 29.11 -19.62 -3.04
CA PHE A 138 28.73 -18.20 -3.19
C PHE A 138 27.48 -17.79 -2.41
N GLY A 139 26.83 -18.71 -1.73
CA GLY A 139 25.54 -18.41 -1.09
C GLY A 139 24.50 -17.95 -2.12
N SER A 140 23.28 -18.24 -1.88
CA SER A 140 22.15 -18.10 -2.81
C SER A 140 21.85 -16.69 -3.38
N THR A 141 22.62 -15.67 -3.00
CA THR A 141 22.29 -14.25 -3.29
C THR A 141 22.71 -13.79 -4.68
N LEU A 142 23.79 -14.34 -5.21
CA LEU A 142 24.36 -13.89 -6.50
C LEU A 142 23.75 -14.58 -7.74
N ILE A 143 23.14 -15.73 -7.57
CA ILE A 143 22.70 -16.58 -8.70
C ILE A 143 21.30 -16.22 -9.19
N LEU A 144 20.45 -15.64 -8.35
CA LEU A 144 19.06 -15.31 -8.68
C LEU A 144 18.89 -14.13 -9.64
N SER A 145 19.91 -13.30 -9.82
CA SER A 145 19.85 -12.18 -10.77
C SER A 145 20.12 -12.60 -12.23
N THR A 146 20.66 -13.80 -12.46
CA THR A 146 21.14 -14.20 -13.80
C THR A 146 20.52 -15.51 -14.30
N ILE A 147 19.79 -16.27 -13.46
CA ILE A 147 19.24 -17.58 -13.81
C ILE A 147 17.71 -17.53 -13.74
N CYS A 148 17.06 -17.77 -14.89
CA CYS A 148 15.63 -18.02 -14.95
C CYS A 148 15.36 -19.46 -14.50
N VAL A 149 14.67 -19.66 -13.39
CA VAL A 149 14.24 -20.97 -12.90
C VAL A 149 12.85 -21.26 -13.45
N ILE A 150 12.72 -22.30 -14.26
CA ILE A 150 11.42 -22.83 -14.69
C ILE A 150 11.10 -24.02 -13.78
N VAL A 151 9.95 -23.94 -13.12
CA VAL A 151 9.42 -25.03 -12.29
C VAL A 151 8.41 -25.82 -13.11
#